data_675abbf1ea970ffa0070ecb7146fbf50
#
_entry.id   675abbf1ea970ffa0070ecb7146fbf50
#
_cell.length_a   1.000
_cell.length_b   1.000
_cell.length_c   1.000
_cell.angle_alpha   90.00
_cell.angle_beta   90.00
_cell.angle_gamma   90.00
#
_symmetry.space_group_name_H-M   'P 1'
#
loop_
_entity.id
_entity.type
_entity.pdbx_description
1 polymer ?
#
loop_
_entity_poly.entity_id
_entity_poly.type
_entity_poly.pdbx_seq_one_letter_code
_entity_poly.pdbx_strand_id
1 'polypeptide(L)'
;YLLAICYYDTIEGEKKDLAPLTMSKNEFNHVIENYPNTDYAYDAKFKIDLINDILAAKEVYIGRHYIKKEKWIPALNRFKTVLEDYETTVHVEEAIHRLVEIYYKLGMENESLKYASLLGYNYNSGEWYKETYKIFNKKYEVDIPKTKKEKSKILNKIKSLF
;
A
#
# COMPACT_ATOMS: atom_id res chain seq x y z
N TYR A 1 28.24 -0.05 7.31
CA TYR A 1 27.50 0.92 6.49
C TYR A 1 27.80 0.78 5.00
N LEU A 2 29.08 0.87 4.54
CA LEU A 2 29.43 0.76 3.12
C LEU A 2 28.97 -0.56 2.50
N LEU A 3 29.08 -1.68 3.23
CA LEU A 3 28.58 -2.97 2.77
C LEU A 3 27.07 -2.94 2.52
N ALA A 4 26.31 -2.30 3.43
CA ALA A 4 24.88 -2.11 3.27
C ALA A 4 24.52 -1.32 1.99
N ILE A 5 25.27 -0.25 1.72
CA ILE A 5 25.13 0.56 0.49
C ILE A 5 25.43 -0.29 -0.76
N CYS A 6 26.51 -1.09 -0.74
CA CYS A 6 26.83 -1.96 -1.88
C CYS A 6 25.65 -2.89 -2.24
N TYR A 7 25.01 -3.52 -1.25
CA TYR A 7 23.82 -4.32 -1.48
C TYR A 7 22.63 -3.49 -1.96
N TYR A 8 22.43 -2.29 -1.37
CA TYR A 8 21.37 -1.39 -1.75
C TYR A 8 21.44 -0.96 -3.22
N ASP A 9 22.62 -0.60 -3.69
CA ASP A 9 22.83 -0.10 -5.06
C ASP A 9 22.66 -1.18 -6.15
N THR A 10 22.61 -2.48 -5.78
CA THR A 10 22.34 -3.56 -6.73
C THR A 10 20.85 -3.73 -7.07
N ILE A 11 19.98 -2.90 -6.48
CA ILE A 11 18.52 -3.06 -6.60
C ILE A 11 18.01 -2.45 -7.90
N GLU A 12 17.28 -3.25 -8.67
CA GLU A 12 16.66 -2.84 -9.94
C GLU A 12 15.12 -2.82 -9.91
N GLY A 13 14.49 -2.77 -8.71
CA GLY A 13 13.06 -2.66 -8.49
C GLY A 13 12.37 -3.95 -7.99
N GLU A 14 11.07 -3.84 -7.66
CA GLU A 14 10.28 -4.87 -6.99
C GLU A 14 10.08 -6.19 -7.75
N LYS A 15 10.39 -6.22 -9.04
CA LYS A 15 10.16 -7.41 -9.89
C LYS A 15 11.32 -8.39 -9.93
N LYS A 16 12.51 -7.96 -9.47
CA LYS A 16 13.73 -8.77 -9.49
C LYS A 16 13.96 -9.51 -8.17
N ASP A 17 15.12 -10.16 -8.05
CA ASP A 17 15.55 -10.78 -6.81
C ASP A 17 15.80 -9.71 -5.75
N LEU A 18 15.16 -9.89 -4.59
CA LEU A 18 15.25 -8.96 -3.46
C LEU A 18 16.15 -9.50 -2.32
N ALA A 19 16.89 -10.60 -2.53
CA ALA A 19 17.84 -11.08 -1.53
C ALA A 19 18.88 -10.00 -1.15
N PRO A 20 19.44 -9.21 -2.08
CA PRO A 20 20.34 -8.11 -1.71
C PRO A 20 19.68 -7.06 -0.82
N LEU A 21 18.36 -6.76 -0.99
CA LEU A 21 17.63 -5.84 -0.11
C LEU A 21 17.57 -6.32 1.33
N THR A 22 17.29 -7.62 1.52
CA THR A 22 17.27 -8.21 2.85
C THR A 22 18.65 -8.16 3.50
N MET A 23 19.71 -8.42 2.74
CA MET A 23 21.10 -8.28 3.22
C MET A 23 21.41 -6.83 3.60
N SER A 24 21.05 -5.88 2.72
CA SER A 24 21.23 -4.45 2.99
C SER A 24 20.50 -4.00 4.25
N LYS A 25 19.24 -4.41 4.42
CA LYS A 25 18.43 -4.11 5.62
C LYS A 25 19.09 -4.64 6.89
N ASN A 26 19.61 -5.86 6.88
CA ASN A 26 20.30 -6.45 8.03
C ASN A 26 21.55 -5.67 8.40
N GLU A 27 22.36 -5.30 7.39
CA GLU A 27 23.58 -4.50 7.61
C GLU A 27 23.27 -3.08 8.11
N PHE A 28 22.19 -2.44 7.62
CA PHE A 28 21.73 -1.15 8.15
C PHE A 28 21.23 -1.26 9.59
N ASN A 29 20.47 -2.32 9.93
CA ASN A 29 20.06 -2.57 11.31
C ASN A 29 21.26 -2.74 12.23
N HIS A 30 22.29 -3.48 11.79
CA HIS A 30 23.53 -3.61 12.56
C HIS A 30 24.20 -2.24 12.83
N VAL A 31 24.16 -1.31 11.87
CA VAL A 31 24.67 0.06 12.06
C VAL A 31 23.86 0.81 13.10
N ILE A 32 22.54 0.73 13.04
CA ILE A 32 21.62 1.42 13.97
C ILE A 32 21.81 0.92 15.41
N GLU A 33 21.92 -0.39 15.58
CA GLU A 33 22.07 -1.03 16.89
C GLU A 33 23.41 -0.72 17.56
N ASN A 34 24.50 -0.75 16.78
CA ASN A 34 25.85 -0.62 17.35
C ASN A 34 26.37 0.83 17.35
N TYR A 35 25.81 1.71 16.51
CA TYR A 35 26.27 3.11 16.36
C TYR A 35 25.10 4.10 16.31
N PRO A 36 24.16 4.09 17.29
CA PRO A 36 22.85 4.75 17.20
C PRO A 36 22.90 6.27 17.08
N ASN A 37 23.99 6.91 17.55
CA ASN A 37 24.12 8.37 17.60
C ASN A 37 25.04 8.92 16.47
N THR A 38 25.14 8.21 15.35
CA THR A 38 25.95 8.63 14.22
C THR A 38 25.09 9.04 13.04
N ASP A 39 25.61 9.90 12.16
CA ASP A 39 24.95 10.27 10.91
C ASP A 39 24.68 9.04 10.03
N TYR A 40 25.54 8.02 10.12
CA TYR A 40 25.33 6.74 9.44
C TYR A 40 24.09 5.99 9.92
N ALA A 41 23.78 6.05 11.24
CA ALA A 41 22.59 5.43 11.79
C ALA A 41 21.31 6.18 11.37
N TYR A 42 21.36 7.52 11.29
CA TYR A 42 20.23 8.31 10.80
C TYR A 42 19.95 8.02 9.33
N ASP A 43 20.99 8.00 8.47
CA ASP A 43 20.82 7.64 7.06
C ASP A 43 20.35 6.19 6.90
N ALA A 44 20.87 5.26 7.72
CA ALA A 44 20.48 3.85 7.70
C ALA A 44 18.96 3.68 7.99
N LYS A 45 18.39 4.42 8.93
CA LYS A 45 16.96 4.41 9.20
C LYS A 45 16.15 4.81 7.97
N PHE A 46 16.53 5.92 7.33
CA PHE A 46 15.89 6.37 6.10
C PHE A 46 16.00 5.35 4.96
N LYS A 47 17.16 4.72 4.81
CA LYS A 47 17.37 3.66 3.82
C LYS A 47 16.50 2.43 4.09
N ILE A 48 16.31 2.05 5.36
CA ILE A 48 15.43 0.95 5.76
C ILE A 48 13.97 1.25 5.38
N ASP A 49 13.50 2.49 5.56
CA ASP A 49 12.15 2.87 5.15
C ASP A 49 11.96 2.70 3.63
N LEU A 50 12.93 3.15 2.82
CA LEU A 50 12.90 2.93 1.38
C LEU A 50 12.94 1.44 1.00
N ILE A 51 13.72 0.64 1.70
CA ILE A 51 13.78 -0.82 1.50
C ILE A 51 12.41 -1.44 1.84
N ASN A 52 11.79 -1.04 2.94
CA ASN A 52 10.48 -1.54 3.34
C ASN A 52 9.41 -1.22 2.28
N ASP A 53 9.44 -0.02 1.68
CA ASP A 53 8.53 0.32 0.58
C ASP A 53 8.70 -0.62 -0.63
N ILE A 54 9.94 -0.94 -1.02
CA ILE A 54 10.18 -1.86 -2.14
C ILE A 54 9.72 -3.30 -1.80
N LEU A 55 9.99 -3.76 -0.58
CA LEU A 55 9.55 -5.07 -0.11
C LEU A 55 8.02 -5.17 -0.06
N ALA A 56 7.35 -4.15 0.47
CA ALA A 56 5.89 -4.05 0.47
C ALA A 56 5.32 -4.03 -0.95
N ALA A 57 5.92 -3.26 -1.87
CA ALA A 57 5.53 -3.24 -3.29
C ALA A 57 5.61 -4.63 -3.92
N LYS A 58 6.62 -5.43 -3.58
CA LYS A 58 6.76 -6.82 -4.04
C LYS A 58 5.61 -7.70 -3.54
N GLU A 59 5.27 -7.61 -2.26
CA GLU A 59 4.17 -8.37 -1.67
C GLU A 59 2.83 -8.00 -2.35
N VAL A 60 2.57 -6.71 -2.55
CA VAL A 60 1.39 -6.23 -3.28
C VAL A 60 1.38 -6.74 -4.72
N TYR A 61 2.51 -6.69 -5.44
CA TYR A 61 2.62 -7.20 -6.80
C TYR A 61 2.29 -8.71 -6.88
N ILE A 62 2.84 -9.52 -5.97
CA ILE A 62 2.55 -10.96 -5.88
C ILE A 62 1.09 -11.20 -5.51
N GLY A 63 0.54 -10.44 -4.54
CA GLY A 63 -0.86 -10.51 -4.14
C GLY A 63 -1.81 -10.25 -5.31
N ARG A 64 -1.57 -9.18 -6.09
CA ARG A 64 -2.33 -8.87 -7.32
C ARG A 64 -2.24 -9.99 -8.36
N HIS A 65 -1.07 -10.63 -8.50
CA HIS A 65 -0.91 -11.78 -9.38
C HIS A 65 -1.78 -12.97 -8.96
N TYR A 66 -1.84 -13.27 -7.65
CA TYR A 66 -2.70 -14.33 -7.11
C TYR A 66 -4.20 -13.99 -7.30
N ILE A 67 -4.61 -12.73 -7.14
CA ILE A 67 -5.98 -12.29 -7.43
C ILE A 67 -6.34 -12.58 -8.89
N LYS A 68 -5.48 -12.23 -9.85
CA LYS A 68 -5.69 -12.50 -11.27
C LYS A 68 -5.82 -13.99 -11.59
N LYS A 69 -5.26 -14.85 -10.75
CA LYS A 69 -5.35 -16.32 -10.86
C LYS A 69 -6.44 -16.93 -9.97
N GLU A 70 -7.27 -16.08 -9.36
CA GLU A 70 -8.35 -16.48 -8.44
C GLU A 70 -7.87 -17.33 -7.25
N LYS A 71 -6.59 -17.21 -6.89
CA LYS A 71 -5.98 -17.87 -5.74
C LYS A 71 -6.10 -16.98 -4.50
N TRP A 72 -7.27 -17.01 -3.86
CA TRP A 72 -7.64 -16.07 -2.81
C TRP A 72 -6.79 -16.22 -1.53
N ILE A 73 -6.55 -17.43 -1.05
CA ILE A 73 -5.79 -17.67 0.20
C ILE A 73 -4.33 -17.21 0.08
N PRO A 74 -3.56 -17.58 -0.96
CA PRO A 74 -2.22 -17.02 -1.15
C PRO A 74 -2.23 -15.49 -1.28
N ALA A 75 -3.25 -14.89 -1.94
CA ALA A 75 -3.37 -13.44 -2.04
C ALA A 75 -3.57 -12.78 -0.67
N LEU A 76 -4.49 -13.33 0.16
CA LEU A 76 -4.72 -12.85 1.53
C LEU A 76 -3.42 -12.82 2.35
N ASN A 77 -2.62 -13.90 2.28
CA ASN A 77 -1.37 -13.97 3.03
C ASN A 77 -0.40 -12.86 2.61
N ARG A 78 -0.28 -12.58 1.30
CA ARG A 78 0.60 -11.51 0.82
C ARG A 78 0.18 -10.12 1.32
N PHE A 79 -1.12 -9.80 1.25
CA PHE A 79 -1.60 -8.51 1.76
C PHE A 79 -1.53 -8.41 3.29
N LYS A 80 -1.70 -9.51 4.02
CA LYS A 80 -1.49 -9.52 5.47
C LYS A 80 -0.03 -9.25 5.84
N THR A 81 0.92 -9.86 5.12
CA THR A 81 2.36 -9.56 5.30
C THR A 81 2.65 -8.06 5.18
N VAL A 82 1.97 -7.35 4.25
CA VAL A 82 2.14 -5.89 4.14
C VAL A 82 1.69 -5.17 5.41
N LEU A 83 0.59 -5.59 6.03
CA LEU A 83 0.08 -4.99 7.25
C LEU A 83 0.92 -5.33 8.49
N GLU A 84 1.50 -6.51 8.52
CA GLU A 84 2.25 -7.04 9.67
C GLU A 84 3.71 -6.57 9.67
N ASP A 85 4.38 -6.62 8.50
CA ASP A 85 5.82 -6.40 8.40
C ASP A 85 6.19 -5.02 7.83
N TYR A 86 5.23 -4.32 7.19
CA TYR A 86 5.47 -3.07 6.44
C TYR A 86 4.39 -2.01 6.73
N GLU A 87 3.94 -1.91 7.98
CA GLU A 87 2.82 -1.05 8.41
C GLU A 87 3.00 0.45 8.16
N THR A 88 4.24 0.92 8.00
CA THR A 88 4.57 2.34 7.77
C THR A 88 4.66 2.72 6.30
N THR A 89 4.48 1.77 5.37
CA THR A 89 4.66 1.99 3.95
C THR A 89 3.40 2.53 3.27
N VAL A 90 3.57 3.18 2.12
CA VAL A 90 2.46 3.70 1.29
C VAL A 90 1.55 2.60 0.73
N HIS A 91 1.97 1.35 0.81
CA HIS A 91 1.25 0.19 0.26
C HIS A 91 0.18 -0.37 1.18
N VAL A 92 0.13 0.06 2.45
CA VAL A 92 -0.81 -0.44 3.47
C VAL A 92 -2.26 -0.16 3.09
N GLU A 93 -2.55 1.04 2.60
CA GLU A 93 -3.92 1.44 2.21
C GLU A 93 -4.48 0.50 1.12
N GLU A 94 -3.69 0.23 0.08
CA GLU A 94 -4.08 -0.73 -0.96
C GLU A 94 -4.23 -2.15 -0.40
N ALA A 95 -3.30 -2.60 0.44
CA ALA A 95 -3.34 -3.94 1.01
C ALA A 95 -4.62 -4.17 1.82
N ILE A 96 -5.05 -3.20 2.63
CA ILE A 96 -6.31 -3.26 3.38
C ILE A 96 -7.49 -3.34 2.39
N HIS A 97 -7.54 -2.50 1.36
CA HIS A 97 -8.59 -2.54 0.35
C HIS A 97 -8.68 -3.92 -0.33
N ARG A 98 -7.54 -4.52 -0.71
CA ARG A 98 -7.51 -5.85 -1.33
C ARG A 98 -7.99 -6.95 -0.38
N LEU A 99 -7.70 -6.86 0.92
CA LEU A 99 -8.25 -7.77 1.92
C LEU A 99 -9.78 -7.65 1.98
N VAL A 100 -10.33 -6.42 1.96
CA VAL A 100 -11.79 -6.20 1.92
C VAL A 100 -12.40 -6.88 0.69
N GLU A 101 -11.85 -6.64 -0.52
CA GLU A 101 -12.35 -7.24 -1.76
C GLU A 101 -12.37 -8.78 -1.70
N ILE A 102 -11.27 -9.39 -1.22
CA ILE A 102 -11.14 -10.84 -1.19
C ILE A 102 -12.11 -11.44 -0.17
N TYR A 103 -12.16 -10.92 1.06
CA TYR A 103 -13.07 -11.41 2.08
C TYR A 103 -14.53 -11.26 1.65
N TYR A 104 -14.89 -10.14 1.01
CA TYR A 104 -16.24 -9.94 0.47
C TYR A 104 -16.59 -10.99 -0.60
N LYS A 105 -15.66 -11.27 -1.54
CA LYS A 105 -15.84 -12.30 -2.57
C LYS A 105 -15.96 -13.71 -2.00
N LEU A 106 -15.31 -14.00 -0.88
CA LEU A 106 -15.40 -15.28 -0.18
C LEU A 106 -16.66 -15.41 0.68
N GLY A 107 -17.52 -14.37 0.75
CA GLY A 107 -18.71 -14.36 1.59
C GLY A 107 -18.42 -14.16 3.08
N MET A 108 -17.19 -13.78 3.44
CA MET A 108 -16.76 -13.51 4.81
C MET A 108 -17.01 -12.03 5.15
N GLU A 109 -18.29 -11.66 5.27
CA GLU A 109 -18.71 -10.26 5.40
C GLU A 109 -18.16 -9.60 6.67
N ASN A 110 -18.10 -10.31 7.80
CA ASN A 110 -17.59 -9.77 9.06
C ASN A 110 -16.11 -9.36 8.96
N GLU A 111 -15.28 -10.21 8.37
CA GLU A 111 -13.88 -9.92 8.13
C GLU A 111 -13.71 -8.77 7.14
N SER A 112 -14.51 -8.76 6.09
CA SER A 112 -14.53 -7.68 5.11
C SER A 112 -14.87 -6.34 5.76
N LEU A 113 -15.91 -6.27 6.59
CA LEU A 113 -16.32 -5.08 7.34
C LEU A 113 -15.24 -4.63 8.34
N LYS A 114 -14.55 -5.57 9.01
CA LYS A 114 -13.45 -5.26 9.93
C LYS A 114 -12.34 -4.49 9.21
N TYR A 115 -11.86 -4.99 8.06
CA TYR A 115 -10.83 -4.30 7.29
C TYR A 115 -11.33 -3.01 6.65
N ALA A 116 -12.59 -2.95 6.21
CA ALA A 116 -13.18 -1.71 5.70
C ALA A 116 -13.25 -0.62 6.80
N SER A 117 -13.59 -1.00 8.04
CA SER A 117 -13.60 -0.09 9.18
C SER A 117 -12.19 0.39 9.53
N LEU A 118 -11.18 -0.50 9.46
CA LEU A 118 -9.78 -0.14 9.66
C LEU A 118 -9.30 0.88 8.61
N LEU A 119 -9.67 0.66 7.33
CA LEU A 119 -9.36 1.58 6.24
C LEU A 119 -10.05 2.94 6.45
N GLY A 120 -11.33 2.95 6.82
CA GLY A 120 -12.09 4.17 7.07
C GLY A 120 -11.59 4.96 8.27
N TYR A 121 -11.10 4.29 9.31
CA TYR A 121 -10.56 4.96 10.50
C TYR A 121 -9.22 5.64 10.22
N ASN A 122 -8.32 4.96 9.49
CA ASN A 122 -6.94 5.46 9.28
C ASN A 122 -6.79 6.29 7.99
N TYR A 123 -7.58 6.01 6.93
CA TYR A 123 -7.39 6.52 5.56
C TYR A 123 -8.69 7.00 4.92
N ASN A 124 -9.51 7.77 5.64
CA ASN A 124 -10.86 8.17 5.24
C ASN A 124 -10.95 9.10 4.02
N SER A 125 -9.84 9.64 3.52
CA SER A 125 -9.79 10.52 2.36
C SER A 125 -9.13 9.90 1.11
N GLY A 126 -8.54 8.71 1.24
CA GLY A 126 -7.80 8.03 0.19
C GLY A 126 -8.69 7.52 -0.96
N GLU A 127 -8.07 7.23 -2.11
CA GLU A 127 -8.78 6.63 -3.24
C GLU A 127 -9.25 5.21 -2.92
N TRP A 128 -8.43 4.43 -2.21
CA TRP A 128 -8.76 3.06 -1.80
C TRP A 128 -9.94 3.00 -0.85
N TYR A 129 -10.10 4.01 0.02
CA TYR A 129 -11.29 4.13 0.86
C TYR A 129 -12.56 4.30 0.01
N LYS A 130 -12.52 5.18 -1.00
CA LYS A 130 -13.66 5.40 -1.91
C LYS A 130 -14.02 4.14 -2.71
N GLU A 131 -13.01 3.40 -3.19
CA GLU A 131 -13.24 2.13 -3.88
C GLU A 131 -13.81 1.06 -2.94
N THR A 132 -13.32 0.99 -1.69
CA THR A 132 -13.85 0.09 -0.66
C THR A 132 -15.30 0.42 -0.33
N TYR A 133 -15.65 1.70 -0.21
CA TYR A 133 -17.01 2.13 0.06
C TYR A 133 -18.01 1.66 -1.02
N LYS A 134 -17.60 1.64 -2.29
CA LYS A 134 -18.41 1.15 -3.41
C LYS A 134 -18.73 -0.35 -3.33
N ILE A 135 -17.90 -1.16 -2.68
CA ILE A 135 -18.14 -2.60 -2.50
C ILE A 135 -19.42 -2.83 -1.71
N PHE A 136 -19.62 -2.06 -0.63
CA PHE A 136 -20.77 -2.19 0.26
C PHE A 136 -21.98 -1.36 -0.21
N ASN A 137 -21.74 -0.24 -0.89
CA ASN A 137 -22.78 0.68 -1.34
C ASN A 137 -22.87 0.71 -2.87
N LYS A 138 -23.54 -0.25 -3.46
CA LYS A 138 -23.79 -0.32 -4.92
C LYS A 138 -24.52 0.91 -5.50
N LYS A 139 -25.14 1.75 -4.66
CA LYS A 139 -25.84 2.99 -5.03
C LYS A 139 -24.94 4.23 -4.94
N TYR A 140 -23.71 4.11 -4.45
CA TYR A 140 -22.80 5.23 -4.32
C TYR A 140 -22.13 5.51 -5.67
N GLU A 141 -22.86 6.17 -6.56
CA GLU A 141 -22.24 6.89 -7.68
C GLU A 141 -21.73 8.23 -7.10
N VAL A 142 -20.42 8.33 -6.93
CA VAL A 142 -19.80 9.65 -6.79
C VAL A 142 -20.05 10.36 -8.10
N ASP A 143 -20.83 11.43 -8.07
CA ASP A 143 -21.03 12.35 -9.20
C ASP A 143 -19.72 13.08 -9.51
N ILE A 144 -18.74 12.33 -10.00
CA ILE A 144 -17.52 12.87 -10.57
C ILE A 144 -17.88 13.23 -12.02
N PRO A 145 -17.88 14.52 -12.39
CA PRO A 145 -18.21 14.92 -13.75
C PRO A 145 -17.26 14.23 -14.74
N LYS A 146 -17.80 13.29 -15.51
CA LYS A 146 -17.06 12.37 -16.41
C LYS A 146 -16.47 13.07 -17.62
N THR A 147 -16.85 14.35 -17.91
CA THR A 147 -16.38 15.08 -19.09
C THR A 147 -16.06 16.55 -18.80
N LYS A 148 -15.14 17.14 -19.63
CA LYS A 148 -14.87 18.59 -19.61
C LYS A 148 -16.15 19.45 -19.79
N LYS A 149 -17.15 18.97 -20.55
CA LYS A 149 -18.44 19.64 -20.79
C LYS A 149 -19.31 19.69 -19.53
N GLU A 150 -19.31 18.65 -18.68
CA GLU A 150 -20.07 18.63 -17.42
C GLU A 150 -19.43 19.54 -16.36
N LYS A 151 -18.08 19.56 -16.28
CA LYS A 151 -17.34 20.53 -15.44
C LYS A 151 -17.69 21.96 -15.81
N SER A 152 -17.78 22.28 -17.10
CA SER A 152 -18.17 23.62 -17.58
C SER A 152 -19.62 23.99 -17.21
N LYS A 153 -20.57 23.04 -17.30
CA LYS A 153 -21.96 23.26 -16.90
C LYS A 153 -22.11 23.53 -15.40
N ILE A 154 -21.38 22.79 -14.55
CA ILE A 154 -21.38 22.99 -13.09
C ILE A 154 -20.76 24.35 -12.75
N LEU A 155 -19.62 24.71 -13.37
CA LEU A 155 -18.98 26.01 -13.16
C LEU A 155 -19.88 27.19 -13.58
N ASN A 156 -20.59 27.06 -14.72
CA ASN A 156 -21.52 28.07 -15.18
C ASN A 156 -22.76 28.19 -14.28
N LYS A 157 -23.24 27.07 -13.70
CA LYS A 157 -24.34 27.08 -12.75
C LYS A 157 -23.93 27.71 -11.40
N ILE A 158 -22.69 27.53 -10.96
CA ILE A 158 -22.14 28.19 -9.77
C ILE A 158 -22.00 29.71 -10.02
N LYS A 159 -21.49 30.13 -11.19
CA LYS A 159 -21.35 31.56 -11.55
C LYS A 159 -22.69 32.30 -11.71
N SER A 160 -23.78 31.57 -11.96
CA SER A 160 -25.12 32.19 -12.07
C SER A 160 -25.84 32.34 -10.71
N LEU A 161 -25.22 31.86 -9.62
CA LEU A 161 -25.75 31.93 -8.24
C LEU A 161 -25.10 33.07 -7.43
N PHE A 162 -24.12 33.76 -8.03
CA PHE A 162 -23.44 34.94 -7.50
C PHE A 162 -23.51 36.08 -8.53
#